data_441efdb2b71db8b1ac9296ed375fd100
#
_entry.id   441efdb2b71db8b1ac9296ed375fd100
#
_cell.length_a   1.000
_cell.length_b   1.000
_cell.length_c   1.000
_cell.angle_alpha   90.00
_cell.angle_beta   90.00
_cell.angle_gamma   90.00
#
_symmetry.space_group_name_H-M   'P 1'
#
loop_
_entity.id
_entity.type
_entity.pdbx_description
1 polymer ?
#
loop_
_entity_poly.entity_id
_entity_poly.type
_entity_poly.pdbx_seq_one_letter_code
_entity_poly.pdbx_strand_id
1 'polypeptide(L)'
;MAYLFTSESVSEGHPDKVADQISDAILDEFLRQDPNSKVACETLVTTGLVVVAGEVRSAAYVDVQAAARQTIERIGYTKAEYQFDAKSCGILSAIHEQSADIAQGVDVGKQESEQGAGDQGMMFGYATNETQNYMPLALDLAHLLLSELAAIRKEGKQMKYLRPDAKSQVTIEYTDKHVPKKIDTIVISTQHDDFDEDVRMLAKIATDVQKVLIPRVKKKLPAREARLFTSEIKYHINPTGKFVIGGPHGDTGLTGRKIIVDTYGGKGAHGGGAFSGKDPSKVDRSAAYATRHIAKNLVASGLCSQVLVQVAYAIGVAEPVGLYVSTYGSCKIKGLSDGEIAQKLHKVFDLRPAAIVRRYGLKNPIFSETAAYGHFGRTPGKKTVMIGMNSSAKKVEVETFTWEKLDAVEDVKKAFGL
;
A
#
# COMPACT_ATOMS: atom_id res chain seq x y z
N MET A 1 -18.71 -3.80 -26.64
CA MET A 1 -19.42 -2.71 -25.91
C MET A 1 -18.45 -2.08 -24.92
N ALA A 2 -18.63 -0.80 -24.55
CA ALA A 2 -17.84 -0.19 -23.47
C ALA A 2 -18.40 -0.64 -22.12
N TYR A 3 -17.53 -0.69 -21.10
CA TYR A 3 -17.93 -1.00 -19.71
C TYR A 3 -17.30 -0.01 -18.75
N LEU A 4 -17.90 0.13 -17.56
CA LEU A 4 -17.38 0.97 -16.49
C LEU A 4 -16.65 0.12 -15.45
N PHE A 5 -15.50 0.61 -14.97
CA PHE A 5 -14.80 0.03 -13.85
C PHE A 5 -14.44 1.13 -12.85
N THR A 6 -14.60 0.85 -11.57
CA THR A 6 -14.41 1.80 -10.48
C THR A 6 -13.39 1.27 -9.48
N SER A 7 -12.51 2.16 -9.04
CA SER A 7 -11.65 1.94 -7.87
C SER A 7 -11.74 3.12 -6.93
N GLU A 8 -11.35 2.89 -5.68
CA GLU A 8 -11.35 3.89 -4.63
C GLU A 8 -10.01 3.97 -3.90
N SER A 9 -9.78 5.07 -3.21
CA SER A 9 -8.67 5.26 -2.30
C SER A 9 -9.11 6.04 -1.07
N VAL A 10 -8.32 5.98 -0.01
CA VAL A 10 -8.47 6.78 1.20
C VAL A 10 -7.17 7.51 1.54
N SER A 11 -7.27 8.67 2.16
CA SER A 11 -6.11 9.48 2.53
C SER A 11 -5.31 8.89 3.70
N GLU A 12 -4.11 9.42 3.91
CA GLU A 12 -3.30 9.10 5.10
C GLU A 12 -4.01 9.39 6.42
N GLY A 13 -5.01 10.28 6.43
CA GLY A 13 -5.80 10.64 7.61
C GLY A 13 -7.08 9.80 7.81
N HIS A 14 -7.40 8.90 6.89
CA HIS A 14 -8.50 7.97 7.10
C HIS A 14 -8.22 7.05 8.31
N PRO A 15 -9.20 6.77 9.20
CA PRO A 15 -8.96 6.00 10.43
C PRO A 15 -8.19 4.70 10.23
N ASP A 16 -8.58 3.87 9.25
CA ASP A 16 -7.89 2.62 8.98
C ASP A 16 -6.44 2.84 8.50
N LYS A 17 -6.18 3.92 7.74
CA LYS A 17 -4.81 4.24 7.29
C LYS A 17 -3.98 4.91 8.39
N VAL A 18 -4.59 5.58 9.35
CA VAL A 18 -3.91 6.01 10.58
C VAL A 18 -3.43 4.79 11.36
N ALA A 19 -4.29 3.77 11.51
CA ALA A 19 -3.94 2.52 12.18
C ALA A 19 -2.80 1.77 11.46
N ASP A 20 -2.88 1.63 10.14
CA ASP A 20 -1.83 1.00 9.32
C ASP A 20 -0.48 1.73 9.47
N GLN A 21 -0.49 3.07 9.42
CA GLN A 21 0.73 3.87 9.53
C GLN A 21 1.36 3.78 10.93
N ILE A 22 0.57 3.69 12.00
CA ILE A 22 1.08 3.48 13.36
C ILE A 22 1.72 2.09 13.46
N SER A 23 1.05 1.04 12.98
CA SER A 23 1.57 -0.32 12.99
C SER A 23 2.88 -0.46 12.23
N ASP A 24 3.01 0.14 11.04
CA ASP A 24 4.24 0.11 10.26
C ASP A 24 5.35 1.01 10.82
N ALA A 25 5.02 2.11 11.49
CA ALA A 25 6.00 2.93 12.20
C ALA A 25 6.62 2.17 13.37
N ILE A 26 5.81 1.42 14.11
CA ILE A 26 6.29 0.57 15.23
C ILE A 26 7.16 -0.57 14.68
N LEU A 27 6.74 -1.23 13.59
CA LEU A 27 7.54 -2.23 12.91
C LEU A 27 8.91 -1.68 12.49
N ASP A 28 8.94 -0.51 11.83
CA ASP A 28 10.18 0.11 11.37
C ASP A 28 11.12 0.45 12.56
N GLU A 29 10.58 0.86 13.70
CA GLU A 29 11.38 1.13 14.91
C GLU A 29 12.00 -0.15 15.49
N PHE A 30 11.30 -1.30 15.45
CA PHE A 30 11.87 -2.58 15.83
C PHE A 30 12.98 -3.00 14.86
N LEU A 31 12.72 -2.98 13.55
CA LEU A 31 13.69 -3.39 12.52
C LEU A 31 14.91 -2.47 12.48
N ARG A 32 14.74 -1.18 12.78
CA ARG A 32 15.83 -0.22 12.85
C ARG A 32 16.85 -0.60 13.94
N GLN A 33 16.40 -1.15 15.06
CA GLN A 33 17.24 -1.52 16.19
C GLN A 33 17.70 -2.99 16.11
N ASP A 34 16.81 -3.90 15.66
CA ASP A 34 17.07 -5.31 15.49
C ASP A 34 16.45 -5.82 14.17
N PRO A 35 17.24 -5.98 13.09
CA PRO A 35 16.75 -6.47 11.80
C PRO A 35 16.14 -7.89 11.83
N ASN A 36 16.33 -8.63 12.92
CA ASN A 36 15.77 -9.98 13.09
C ASN A 36 14.48 -9.98 13.93
N SER A 37 13.97 -8.81 14.30
CA SER A 37 12.70 -8.68 15.03
C SER A 37 11.58 -9.44 14.34
N LYS A 38 10.79 -10.16 15.12
CA LYS A 38 9.52 -10.75 14.71
C LYS A 38 8.41 -9.89 15.29
N VAL A 39 7.59 -9.33 14.42
CA VAL A 39 6.57 -8.36 14.78
C VAL A 39 5.26 -8.71 14.08
N ALA A 40 4.21 -8.79 14.86
CA ALA A 40 2.82 -8.78 14.40
C ALA A 40 2.12 -7.73 15.28
N CYS A 41 1.96 -6.53 14.75
CA CYS A 41 1.46 -5.37 15.49
C CYS A 41 0.21 -4.83 14.81
N GLU A 42 -0.89 -4.80 15.54
CA GLU A 42 -2.17 -4.27 15.08
C GLU A 42 -2.56 -3.06 15.91
N THR A 43 -3.21 -2.10 15.28
CA THR A 43 -3.62 -0.85 15.90
C THR A 43 -5.11 -0.62 15.70
N LEU A 44 -5.79 -0.21 16.77
CA LEU A 44 -7.13 0.36 16.74
C LEU A 44 -7.01 1.85 17.07
N VAL A 45 -7.70 2.69 16.31
CA VAL A 45 -7.84 4.12 16.57
C VAL A 45 -9.31 4.51 16.64
N THR A 46 -9.66 5.34 17.63
CA THR A 46 -11.02 5.87 17.78
C THR A 46 -10.94 7.23 18.47
N THR A 47 -12.06 7.86 18.84
CA THR A 47 -12.08 9.16 19.52
C THR A 47 -11.13 9.18 20.73
N GLY A 48 -10.12 10.03 20.67
CA GLY A 48 -9.18 10.25 21.76
C GLY A 48 -8.33 9.04 22.20
N LEU A 49 -8.34 7.92 21.46
CA LEU A 49 -7.72 6.68 21.89
C LEU A 49 -7.01 5.95 20.74
N VAL A 50 -5.84 5.42 21.05
CA VAL A 50 -5.09 4.43 20.27
C VAL A 50 -4.86 3.20 21.13
N VAL A 51 -5.15 2.01 20.61
CA VAL A 51 -4.78 0.73 21.22
C VAL A 51 -3.86 0.01 20.27
N VAL A 52 -2.68 -0.35 20.72
CA VAL A 52 -1.69 -1.15 19.99
C VAL A 52 -1.61 -2.51 20.65
N ALA A 53 -1.84 -3.57 19.90
CA ALA A 53 -1.82 -4.95 20.39
C ALA A 53 -1.03 -5.85 19.43
N GLY A 54 -0.61 -7.02 19.92
CA GLY A 54 0.08 -8.02 19.10
C GLY A 54 1.27 -8.66 19.78
N GLU A 55 2.07 -9.37 19.00
CA GLU A 55 3.19 -10.16 19.47
C GLU A 55 4.51 -9.65 18.89
N VAL A 56 5.52 -9.53 19.75
CA VAL A 56 6.86 -9.11 19.35
C VAL A 56 7.91 -10.02 20.00
N ARG A 57 8.89 -10.44 19.21
CA ARG A 57 10.14 -11.05 19.67
C ARG A 57 11.30 -10.25 19.09
N SER A 58 12.01 -9.51 19.94
CA SER A 58 13.09 -8.62 19.54
C SER A 58 14.05 -8.37 20.67
N ALA A 59 15.32 -8.09 20.35
CA ALA A 59 16.28 -7.55 21.29
C ALA A 59 16.14 -6.03 21.49
N ALA A 60 15.32 -5.37 20.68
CA ALA A 60 15.11 -3.93 20.70
C ALA A 60 14.11 -3.51 21.80
N TYR A 61 14.29 -2.30 22.32
CA TYR A 61 13.26 -1.59 23.06
C TYR A 61 12.68 -0.46 22.21
N VAL A 62 11.36 -0.44 22.05
CA VAL A 62 10.66 0.58 21.27
C VAL A 62 9.67 1.32 22.16
N ASP A 63 9.77 2.64 22.20
CA ASP A 63 8.73 3.50 22.78
C ASP A 63 7.56 3.59 21.81
N VAL A 64 6.60 2.67 21.99
CA VAL A 64 5.39 2.55 21.17
C VAL A 64 4.55 3.83 21.21
N GLN A 65 4.50 4.50 22.36
CA GLN A 65 3.75 5.76 22.48
C GLN A 65 4.40 6.87 21.67
N ALA A 66 5.71 7.01 21.72
CA ALA A 66 6.43 8.00 20.93
C ALA A 66 6.26 7.75 19.42
N ALA A 67 6.39 6.51 18.97
CA ALA A 67 6.21 6.14 17.55
C ALA A 67 4.78 6.47 17.06
N ALA A 68 3.76 6.12 17.85
CA ALA A 68 2.37 6.42 17.51
C ALA A 68 2.11 7.94 17.46
N ARG A 69 2.57 8.72 18.47
CA ARG A 69 2.39 10.18 18.50
C ARG A 69 3.06 10.89 17.33
N GLN A 70 4.30 10.52 17.00
CA GLN A 70 5.01 11.07 15.84
C GLN A 70 4.27 10.78 14.51
N THR A 71 3.70 9.59 14.40
CA THR A 71 2.88 9.22 13.22
C THR A 71 1.62 10.06 13.12
N ILE A 72 0.87 10.21 14.21
CA ILE A 72 -0.36 11.03 14.27
C ILE A 72 -0.05 12.50 13.93
N GLU A 73 1.06 13.05 14.49
CA GLU A 73 1.51 14.42 14.20
C GLU A 73 1.88 14.60 12.72
N ARG A 74 2.65 13.67 12.15
CA ARG A 74 3.05 13.68 10.73
C ARG A 74 1.85 13.64 9.79
N ILE A 75 0.81 12.88 10.13
CA ILE A 75 -0.46 12.82 9.38
C ILE A 75 -1.16 14.19 9.43
N GLY A 76 -1.08 14.89 10.54
CA GLY A 76 -1.64 16.24 10.71
C GLY A 76 -2.81 16.31 11.69
N TYR A 77 -3.00 15.32 12.53
CA TYR A 77 -3.89 15.41 13.68
C TYR A 77 -3.17 16.11 14.83
N THR A 78 -3.19 17.45 14.79
CA THR A 78 -2.41 18.32 15.67
C THR A 78 -3.24 19.30 16.49
N LYS A 79 -4.57 19.25 16.34
CA LYS A 79 -5.50 20.17 17.00
C LYS A 79 -6.48 19.38 17.88
N ALA A 80 -6.68 19.86 19.13
CA ALA A 80 -7.60 19.24 20.08
C ALA A 80 -9.06 19.21 19.56
N GLU A 81 -9.46 20.17 18.72
CA GLU A 81 -10.79 20.22 18.11
C GLU A 81 -11.10 19.02 17.18
N TYR A 82 -10.08 18.28 16.74
CA TYR A 82 -10.27 17.04 16.00
C TYR A 82 -10.67 15.87 16.89
N GLN A 83 -10.64 16.03 18.21
CA GLN A 83 -10.90 15.03 19.25
C GLN A 83 -10.11 13.72 19.07
N PHE A 84 -9.03 13.83 18.32
CA PHE A 84 -7.98 12.85 18.12
C PHE A 84 -6.74 13.62 17.67
N ASP A 85 -5.77 13.79 18.56
CA ASP A 85 -4.55 14.53 18.25
C ASP A 85 -3.32 13.92 18.91
N ALA A 86 -2.15 14.22 18.34
CA ALA A 86 -0.87 13.63 18.72
C ALA A 86 -0.49 13.87 20.19
N LYS A 87 -0.95 14.97 20.82
CA LYS A 87 -0.54 15.35 22.18
C LYS A 87 -1.47 14.82 23.25
N SER A 88 -2.79 14.76 22.96
CA SER A 88 -3.81 14.50 23.98
C SER A 88 -4.44 13.11 23.93
N CYS A 89 -4.38 12.39 22.79
CA CYS A 89 -4.98 11.05 22.71
C CYS A 89 -4.30 10.07 23.69
N GLY A 90 -5.09 9.21 24.34
CA GLY A 90 -4.60 8.09 25.11
C GLY A 90 -3.95 7.05 24.19
N ILE A 91 -2.84 6.45 24.62
CA ILE A 91 -2.20 5.35 23.87
C ILE A 91 -2.00 4.20 24.83
N LEU A 92 -2.68 3.09 24.56
CA LEU A 92 -2.58 1.85 25.31
C LEU A 92 -1.76 0.83 24.49
N SER A 93 -0.84 0.14 25.16
CA SER A 93 -0.07 -0.94 24.58
C SER A 93 -0.42 -2.25 25.26
N ALA A 94 -0.81 -3.24 24.48
CA ALA A 94 -1.06 -4.63 24.85
C ALA A 94 -0.18 -5.56 23.99
N ILE A 95 1.07 -5.16 23.76
CA ILE A 95 2.08 -5.99 23.09
C ILE A 95 2.66 -6.97 24.11
N HIS A 96 2.76 -8.23 23.72
CA HIS A 96 3.34 -9.31 24.50
C HIS A 96 4.34 -10.15 23.69
N GLU A 97 5.02 -11.07 24.34
CA GLU A 97 5.99 -11.95 23.70
C GLU A 97 5.31 -12.97 22.76
N GLN A 98 5.93 -13.27 21.64
CA GLN A 98 5.45 -14.29 20.70
C GLN A 98 5.43 -15.68 21.36
N SER A 99 4.37 -16.47 21.10
CA SER A 99 4.26 -17.85 21.58
C SER A 99 5.45 -18.72 21.16
N ALA A 100 6.00 -19.49 22.09
CA ALA A 100 7.08 -20.44 21.84
C ALA A 100 6.67 -21.54 20.85
N ASP A 101 5.40 -21.93 20.80
CA ASP A 101 4.88 -22.98 19.91
C ASP A 101 4.96 -22.56 18.44
N ILE A 102 4.68 -21.29 18.13
CA ILE A 102 4.82 -20.76 16.77
C ILE A 102 6.31 -20.70 16.36
N ALA A 103 7.19 -20.33 17.29
CA ALA A 103 8.62 -20.24 17.01
C ALA A 103 9.26 -21.60 16.65
N GLN A 104 8.81 -22.70 17.23
CA GLN A 104 9.33 -24.06 16.96
C GLN A 104 9.13 -24.49 15.51
N GLY A 105 8.01 -24.17 14.89
CA GLY A 105 7.70 -24.56 13.51
C GLY A 105 8.48 -23.80 12.44
N VAL A 106 8.96 -22.61 12.75
CA VAL A 106 9.50 -21.66 11.77
C VAL A 106 11.02 -21.49 11.88
N ASP A 107 11.56 -21.37 13.09
CA ASP A 107 12.94 -20.88 13.31
C ASP A 107 13.92 -21.89 13.92
N VAL A 108 13.46 -22.91 14.65
CA VAL A 108 14.35 -23.71 15.49
C VAL A 108 15.11 -24.77 14.69
N GLY A 109 16.45 -24.68 14.71
CA GLY A 109 17.35 -25.74 14.19
C GLY A 109 17.55 -25.74 12.68
N LYS A 110 17.02 -24.76 11.94
CA LYS A 110 17.14 -24.65 10.49
C LYS A 110 18.13 -23.55 10.09
N GLN A 111 18.83 -23.78 8.98
CA GLN A 111 19.57 -22.69 8.32
C GLN A 111 18.56 -21.64 7.81
N GLU A 112 18.97 -20.36 7.69
CA GLU A 112 18.09 -19.29 7.22
C GLU A 112 17.40 -19.62 5.87
N SER A 113 18.11 -20.33 4.98
CA SER A 113 17.58 -20.78 3.68
C SER A 113 16.49 -21.84 3.76
N GLU A 114 16.36 -22.51 4.90
CA GLU A 114 15.42 -23.61 5.14
C GLU A 114 14.22 -23.18 6.00
N GLN A 115 14.20 -21.91 6.42
CA GLN A 115 13.08 -21.37 7.18
C GLN A 115 11.79 -21.48 6.37
N GLY A 116 10.80 -22.14 6.96
CA GLY A 116 9.49 -22.29 6.36
C GLY A 116 8.66 -20.99 6.41
N ALA A 117 7.58 -20.99 5.68
CA ALA A 117 6.59 -19.92 5.77
C ALA A 117 6.04 -19.82 7.20
N GLY A 118 5.92 -18.59 7.71
CA GLY A 118 5.42 -18.34 9.06
C GLY A 118 3.92 -18.64 9.23
N ASP A 119 3.20 -18.78 8.12
CA ASP A 119 1.78 -19.16 8.08
C ASP A 119 1.46 -19.82 6.74
N GLN A 120 0.31 -20.47 6.66
CA GLN A 120 -0.30 -20.84 5.39
C GLN A 120 -0.93 -19.62 4.73
N GLY A 121 -1.09 -19.64 3.40
CA GLY A 121 -1.82 -18.59 2.72
C GLY A 121 -1.62 -18.60 1.21
N MET A 122 -2.36 -17.74 0.55
CA MET A 122 -2.22 -17.45 -0.88
C MET A 122 -2.05 -15.94 -1.07
N MET A 123 -1.05 -15.56 -1.85
CA MET A 123 -0.70 -14.17 -2.11
C MET A 123 -0.75 -13.90 -3.59
N PHE A 124 -1.13 -12.69 -3.96
CA PHE A 124 -1.36 -12.30 -5.36
C PHE A 124 -0.53 -11.10 -5.76
N GLY A 125 -0.01 -11.16 -6.98
CA GLY A 125 0.57 -10.04 -7.69
C GLY A 125 -0.20 -9.77 -8.97
N TYR A 126 -0.47 -8.51 -9.28
CA TYR A 126 -1.10 -8.10 -10.52
C TYR A 126 -0.30 -6.97 -11.18
N ALA A 127 -0.30 -6.94 -12.50
CA ALA A 127 0.22 -5.84 -13.29
C ALA A 127 -0.56 -5.69 -14.59
N THR A 128 -0.64 -4.47 -15.08
CA THR A 128 -1.27 -4.11 -16.36
C THR A 128 -0.48 -2.99 -17.03
N ASN A 129 -0.53 -2.90 -18.36
CA ASN A 129 0.12 -1.82 -19.12
C ASN A 129 -0.75 -0.55 -19.23
N GLU A 130 -1.77 -0.40 -18.37
CA GLU A 130 -2.65 0.77 -18.37
C GLU A 130 -1.90 2.05 -17.98
N THR A 131 -0.94 1.97 -17.05
CA THR A 131 -0.13 3.07 -16.56
C THR A 131 1.37 2.79 -16.68
N GLN A 132 2.21 3.81 -16.53
CA GLN A 132 3.67 3.66 -16.58
C GLN A 132 4.23 2.84 -15.41
N ASN A 133 3.55 2.87 -14.27
CA ASN A 133 3.92 2.09 -13.08
C ASN A 133 3.27 0.69 -13.06
N TYR A 134 2.59 0.31 -14.15
CA TYR A 134 1.94 -1.01 -14.31
C TYR A 134 0.81 -1.27 -13.31
N MET A 135 0.09 -0.23 -12.91
CA MET A 135 -1.07 -0.30 -12.03
C MET A 135 -2.38 -0.11 -12.79
N PRO A 136 -3.51 -0.58 -12.24
CA PRO A 136 -4.84 -0.21 -12.74
C PRO A 136 -5.05 1.29 -12.68
N LEU A 137 -5.42 1.92 -13.78
CA LEU A 137 -5.51 3.37 -13.90
C LEU A 137 -6.53 3.99 -12.93
N ALA A 138 -7.67 3.33 -12.70
CA ALA A 138 -8.70 3.84 -11.80
C ALA A 138 -8.18 3.99 -10.36
N LEU A 139 -7.42 3.00 -9.87
CA LEU A 139 -6.79 3.05 -8.55
C LEU A 139 -5.66 4.08 -8.50
N ASP A 140 -4.79 4.08 -9.50
CA ASP A 140 -3.64 4.99 -9.56
C ASP A 140 -4.10 6.46 -9.51
N LEU A 141 -5.15 6.79 -10.26
CA LEU A 141 -5.78 8.12 -10.20
C LEU A 141 -6.43 8.41 -8.85
N ALA A 142 -7.08 7.43 -8.24
CA ALA A 142 -7.69 7.60 -6.91
C ALA A 142 -6.61 7.90 -5.85
N HIS A 143 -5.48 7.20 -5.87
CA HIS A 143 -4.33 7.50 -5.00
C HIS A 143 -3.74 8.88 -5.27
N LEU A 144 -3.52 9.22 -6.54
CA LEU A 144 -2.93 10.50 -6.93
C LEU A 144 -3.79 11.68 -6.49
N LEU A 145 -5.12 11.60 -6.63
CA LEU A 145 -6.05 12.63 -6.17
C LEU A 145 -5.87 12.92 -4.68
N LEU A 146 -5.78 11.88 -3.84
CA LEU A 146 -5.69 12.06 -2.40
C LEU A 146 -4.28 12.42 -1.92
N SER A 147 -3.25 11.90 -2.56
CA SER A 147 -1.87 12.30 -2.24
C SER A 147 -1.62 13.78 -2.56
N GLU A 148 -2.19 14.28 -3.68
CA GLU A 148 -2.13 15.71 -4.02
C GLU A 148 -3.00 16.57 -3.09
N LEU A 149 -4.17 16.09 -2.70
CA LEU A 149 -5.02 16.78 -1.73
C LEU A 149 -4.30 16.92 -0.38
N ALA A 150 -3.65 15.85 0.10
CA ALA A 150 -2.83 15.88 1.32
C ALA A 150 -1.62 16.83 1.18
N ALA A 151 -0.98 16.86 0.00
CA ALA A 151 0.12 17.79 -0.25
C ALA A 151 -0.36 19.25 -0.20
N ILE A 152 -1.50 19.59 -0.80
CA ILE A 152 -2.10 20.93 -0.72
C ILE A 152 -2.37 21.31 0.75
N ARG A 153 -2.95 20.40 1.53
CA ARG A 153 -3.20 20.61 2.95
C ARG A 153 -1.91 20.90 3.73
N LYS A 154 -0.87 20.08 3.54
CA LYS A 154 0.42 20.22 4.22
C LYS A 154 1.19 21.49 3.80
N GLU A 155 1.06 21.92 2.55
CA GLU A 155 1.63 23.19 2.08
C GLU A 155 0.99 24.42 2.76
N GLY A 156 -0.28 24.33 3.18
CA GLY A 156 -0.98 25.38 3.93
C GLY A 156 -1.19 26.70 3.16
N LYS A 157 -1.05 26.69 1.84
CA LYS A 157 -1.16 27.88 0.98
C LYS A 157 -2.56 28.05 0.38
N GLN A 158 -3.08 26.97 -0.16
CA GLN A 158 -4.42 26.89 -0.78
C GLN A 158 -5.29 25.92 0.02
N MET A 159 -6.62 26.03 -0.10
CA MET A 159 -7.57 25.13 0.57
C MET A 159 -7.22 24.90 2.05
N LYS A 160 -6.95 25.99 2.80
CA LYS A 160 -6.46 25.95 4.20
C LYS A 160 -7.43 25.27 5.17
N TYR A 161 -8.67 25.13 4.77
CA TYR A 161 -9.73 24.47 5.52
C TYR A 161 -9.66 22.94 5.49
N LEU A 162 -8.76 22.33 4.70
CA LEU A 162 -8.65 20.89 4.60
C LEU A 162 -8.17 20.26 5.90
N ARG A 163 -8.84 19.18 6.31
CA ARG A 163 -8.45 18.29 7.42
C ARG A 163 -7.88 16.97 6.87
N PRO A 164 -7.29 16.10 7.73
CA PRO A 164 -6.53 14.93 7.24
C PRO A 164 -7.35 13.85 6.54
N ASP A 165 -8.63 13.63 6.91
CA ASP A 165 -9.45 12.54 6.39
C ASP A 165 -10.04 12.89 5.02
N ALA A 166 -9.93 11.96 4.08
CA ALA A 166 -10.56 12.08 2.77
C ALA A 166 -10.68 10.71 2.08
N LYS A 167 -11.63 10.63 1.14
CA LYS A 167 -11.85 9.47 0.26
C LYS A 167 -11.97 9.95 -1.18
N SER A 168 -11.53 9.11 -2.11
CA SER A 168 -11.73 9.31 -3.55
C SER A 168 -12.22 8.05 -4.22
N GLN A 169 -12.99 8.21 -5.29
CA GLN A 169 -13.42 7.12 -6.15
C GLN A 169 -13.33 7.60 -7.60
N VAL A 170 -12.79 6.76 -8.49
CA VAL A 170 -12.64 7.07 -9.90
C VAL A 170 -13.28 5.96 -10.72
N THR A 171 -14.22 6.34 -11.59
CA THR A 171 -14.87 5.45 -12.55
C THR A 171 -14.35 5.76 -13.96
N ILE A 172 -13.86 4.74 -14.64
CA ILE A 172 -13.31 4.83 -16.00
C ILE A 172 -14.17 4.00 -16.95
N GLU A 173 -14.47 4.56 -18.11
CA GLU A 173 -15.03 3.85 -19.24
C GLU A 173 -13.91 3.17 -20.01
N TYR A 174 -14.02 1.85 -20.19
CA TYR A 174 -13.11 1.02 -20.95
C TYR A 174 -13.76 0.51 -22.23
N THR A 175 -12.95 0.29 -23.27
CA THR A 175 -13.37 -0.49 -24.44
C THR A 175 -13.48 -1.97 -24.06
N ASP A 176 -14.13 -2.79 -24.91
CA ASP A 176 -14.17 -4.26 -24.81
C ASP A 176 -12.77 -4.93 -24.92
N LYS A 177 -11.76 -4.18 -25.34
CA LYS A 177 -10.34 -4.60 -25.33
C LYS A 177 -9.58 -4.16 -24.08
N HIS A 178 -10.29 -3.77 -23.03
CA HIS A 178 -9.74 -3.31 -21.76
C HIS A 178 -8.82 -2.07 -21.84
N VAL A 179 -9.04 -1.21 -22.85
CA VAL A 179 -8.30 0.04 -23.00
C VAL A 179 -9.10 1.19 -22.37
N PRO A 180 -8.50 1.99 -21.45
CA PRO A 180 -9.14 3.16 -20.88
C PRO A 180 -9.54 4.17 -21.98
N LYS A 181 -10.78 4.66 -21.96
CA LYS A 181 -11.33 5.56 -22.99
C LYS A 181 -11.53 6.97 -22.46
N LYS A 182 -12.16 7.11 -21.28
CA LYS A 182 -12.37 8.38 -20.59
C LYS A 182 -12.65 8.13 -19.11
N ILE A 183 -12.42 9.15 -18.30
CA ILE A 183 -12.91 9.21 -16.92
C ILE A 183 -14.38 9.60 -16.98
N ASP A 184 -15.26 8.76 -16.44
CA ASP A 184 -16.71 9.03 -16.38
C ASP A 184 -17.06 9.84 -15.13
N THR A 185 -16.58 9.39 -13.96
CA THR A 185 -16.97 9.98 -12.67
C THR A 185 -15.77 10.08 -11.72
N ILE A 186 -15.69 11.19 -11.00
CA ILE A 186 -14.77 11.39 -9.88
C ILE A 186 -15.60 11.78 -8.66
N VAL A 187 -15.46 10.99 -7.58
CA VAL A 187 -16.02 11.30 -6.26
C VAL A 187 -14.88 11.69 -5.34
N ILE A 188 -15.03 12.79 -4.58
CA ILE A 188 -14.11 13.20 -3.53
C ILE A 188 -14.94 13.60 -2.32
N SER A 189 -14.67 12.95 -1.18
CA SER A 189 -15.17 13.37 0.13
C SER A 189 -13.98 13.77 0.97
N THR A 190 -13.90 15.02 1.38
CA THR A 190 -12.80 15.55 2.18
C THR A 190 -13.30 16.20 3.45
N GLN A 191 -12.67 15.87 4.56
CA GLN A 191 -12.87 16.53 5.85
C GLN A 191 -12.34 17.97 5.77
N HIS A 192 -13.07 18.91 6.39
CA HIS A 192 -12.76 20.33 6.35
C HIS A 192 -13.17 21.06 7.63
N ASP A 193 -12.62 22.25 7.85
CA ASP A 193 -13.07 23.14 8.90
C ASP A 193 -14.50 23.64 8.61
N ASP A 194 -15.23 24.01 9.65
CA ASP A 194 -16.53 24.70 9.54
C ASP A 194 -16.24 26.20 9.40
N PHE A 195 -16.07 26.69 8.16
CA PHE A 195 -15.50 28.02 7.89
C PHE A 195 -16.47 29.02 7.26
N ASP A 196 -17.67 28.60 6.87
CA ASP A 196 -18.74 29.45 6.28
C ASP A 196 -20.08 28.73 6.41
N GLU A 197 -21.15 29.38 5.98
CA GLU A 197 -22.47 28.73 5.84
C GLU A 197 -22.38 27.53 4.87
N ASP A 198 -23.15 26.48 5.17
CA ASP A 198 -23.06 25.18 4.48
C ASP A 198 -23.08 25.30 2.95
N VAL A 199 -24.02 26.08 2.38
CA VAL A 199 -24.18 26.23 0.93
C VAL A 199 -22.93 26.89 0.29
N ARG A 200 -22.45 27.97 0.89
CA ARG A 200 -21.27 28.69 0.38
C ARG A 200 -20.00 27.90 0.55
N MET A 201 -19.84 27.24 1.70
CA MET A 201 -18.70 26.40 2.03
C MET A 201 -18.59 25.23 1.05
N LEU A 202 -19.67 24.49 0.83
CA LEU A 202 -19.67 23.34 -0.09
C LEU A 202 -19.43 23.77 -1.55
N ALA A 203 -20.02 24.89 -1.99
CA ALA A 203 -19.76 25.45 -3.32
C ALA A 203 -18.30 25.85 -3.50
N LYS A 204 -17.68 26.43 -2.45
CA LYS A 204 -16.25 26.75 -2.47
C LYS A 204 -15.39 25.51 -2.54
N ILE A 205 -15.64 24.49 -1.72
CA ILE A 205 -14.90 23.22 -1.74
C ILE A 205 -14.98 22.58 -3.12
N ALA A 206 -16.18 22.50 -3.71
CA ALA A 206 -16.38 21.95 -5.05
C ALA A 206 -15.61 22.73 -6.13
N THR A 207 -15.61 24.05 -6.04
CA THR A 207 -14.85 24.92 -6.94
C THR A 207 -13.35 24.73 -6.79
N ASP A 208 -12.84 24.69 -5.57
CA ASP A 208 -11.40 24.54 -5.30
C ASP A 208 -10.89 23.16 -5.72
N VAL A 209 -11.66 22.10 -5.51
CA VAL A 209 -11.30 20.77 -6.03
C VAL A 209 -11.12 20.82 -7.55
N GLN A 210 -12.07 21.41 -8.28
CA GLN A 210 -12.00 21.48 -9.74
C GLN A 210 -10.92 22.44 -10.26
N LYS A 211 -10.66 23.57 -9.57
CA LYS A 211 -9.74 24.62 -10.04
C LYS A 211 -8.32 24.50 -9.48
N VAL A 212 -8.14 23.82 -8.36
CA VAL A 212 -6.81 23.67 -7.71
C VAL A 212 -6.34 22.22 -7.79
N LEU A 213 -7.12 21.25 -7.27
CA LEU A 213 -6.69 19.87 -7.20
C LEU A 213 -6.59 19.21 -8.58
N ILE A 214 -7.65 19.28 -9.39
CA ILE A 214 -7.68 18.58 -10.69
C ILE A 214 -6.57 19.07 -11.65
N PRO A 215 -6.30 20.38 -11.82
CA PRO A 215 -5.17 20.83 -12.64
C PRO A 215 -3.81 20.34 -12.11
N ARG A 216 -3.63 20.28 -10.79
CA ARG A 216 -2.40 19.80 -10.16
C ARG A 216 -2.19 18.31 -10.43
N VAL A 217 -3.24 17.49 -10.32
CA VAL A 217 -3.22 16.07 -10.67
C VAL A 217 -2.88 15.89 -12.16
N LYS A 218 -3.59 16.58 -13.05
CA LYS A 218 -3.32 16.51 -14.51
C LYS A 218 -1.87 16.82 -14.87
N LYS A 219 -1.27 17.79 -14.19
CA LYS A 219 0.14 18.19 -14.44
C LYS A 219 1.14 17.08 -14.11
N LYS A 220 0.79 16.16 -13.18
CA LYS A 220 1.65 15.03 -12.79
C LYS A 220 1.48 13.80 -13.66
N LEU A 221 0.43 13.75 -14.45
CA LEU A 221 0.14 12.61 -15.31
C LEU A 221 0.87 12.70 -16.66
N PRO A 222 1.27 11.55 -17.21
CA PRO A 222 1.66 11.45 -18.62
C PRO A 222 0.57 11.98 -19.55
N ALA A 223 0.95 12.50 -20.70
CA ALA A 223 0.01 13.11 -21.66
C ALA A 223 -1.14 12.17 -22.07
N ARG A 224 -0.87 10.86 -22.14
CA ARG A 224 -1.88 9.83 -22.47
C ARG A 224 -3.01 9.81 -21.43
N GLU A 225 -2.67 9.80 -20.16
CA GLU A 225 -3.63 9.73 -19.05
C GLU A 225 -4.31 11.09 -18.79
N ALA A 226 -3.54 12.18 -18.91
CA ALA A 226 -4.08 13.54 -18.78
C ALA A 226 -5.19 13.86 -19.79
N ARG A 227 -5.17 13.24 -20.99
CA ARG A 227 -6.22 13.41 -22.03
C ARG A 227 -7.56 12.80 -21.64
N LEU A 228 -7.59 11.87 -20.69
CA LEU A 228 -8.83 11.25 -20.20
C LEU A 228 -9.68 12.21 -19.35
N PHE A 229 -9.09 13.34 -18.92
CA PHE A 229 -9.80 14.41 -18.21
C PHE A 229 -10.51 15.33 -19.21
N THR A 230 -11.72 14.96 -19.58
CA THR A 230 -12.59 15.74 -20.48
C THR A 230 -13.53 16.66 -19.70
N SER A 231 -14.28 17.51 -20.40
CA SER A 231 -15.34 18.34 -19.79
C SER A 231 -16.60 17.54 -19.39
N GLU A 232 -16.68 16.27 -19.80
CA GLU A 232 -17.85 15.41 -19.54
C GLU A 232 -17.78 14.68 -18.19
N ILE A 233 -16.70 14.86 -17.41
CA ILE A 233 -16.54 14.18 -16.12
C ILE A 233 -17.62 14.64 -15.14
N LYS A 234 -18.29 13.68 -14.52
CA LYS A 234 -19.23 13.93 -13.43
C LYS A 234 -18.45 14.04 -12.13
N TYR A 235 -18.52 15.19 -11.48
CA TYR A 235 -17.88 15.42 -10.18
C TYR A 235 -18.90 15.34 -9.05
N HIS A 236 -18.64 14.48 -8.06
CA HIS A 236 -19.37 14.43 -6.79
C HIS A 236 -18.41 14.81 -5.67
N ILE A 237 -18.51 16.05 -5.19
CA ILE A 237 -17.63 16.60 -4.16
C ILE A 237 -18.46 16.79 -2.89
N ASN A 238 -18.06 16.12 -1.79
CA ASN A 238 -18.80 16.05 -0.53
C ASN A 238 -20.32 15.86 -0.76
N PRO A 239 -20.75 14.80 -1.46
CA PRO A 239 -22.14 14.66 -1.91
C PRO A 239 -23.17 14.52 -0.78
N THR A 240 -22.72 14.15 0.43
CA THR A 240 -23.55 14.04 1.64
C THR A 240 -23.68 15.35 2.41
N GLY A 241 -23.03 16.43 1.95
CA GLY A 241 -22.97 17.71 2.63
C GLY A 241 -21.65 17.93 3.38
N LYS A 242 -21.69 18.73 4.46
CA LYS A 242 -20.48 19.05 5.23
C LYS A 242 -19.87 17.81 5.89
N PHE A 243 -18.53 17.82 5.94
CA PHE A 243 -17.73 16.75 6.52
C PHE A 243 -16.70 17.33 7.50
N VAL A 244 -17.19 17.81 8.64
CA VAL A 244 -16.38 18.42 9.72
C VAL A 244 -15.93 17.34 10.71
N ILE A 245 -16.83 16.45 11.11
CA ILE A 245 -16.53 15.31 11.98
C ILE A 245 -15.99 14.18 11.08
N GLY A 246 -14.73 13.80 11.28
CA GLY A 246 -14.05 12.76 10.50
C GLY A 246 -12.80 12.27 11.20
N GLY A 247 -12.01 11.46 10.50
CA GLY A 247 -10.88 10.79 11.11
C GLY A 247 -11.30 9.83 12.23
N PRO A 248 -10.41 9.45 13.15
CA PRO A 248 -10.72 8.54 14.25
C PRO A 248 -11.85 9.00 15.18
N HIS A 249 -12.20 10.28 15.17
CA HIS A 249 -13.37 10.80 15.88
C HIS A 249 -14.68 10.47 15.16
N GLY A 250 -14.68 10.43 13.85
CA GLY A 250 -15.87 10.13 13.04
C GLY A 250 -16.14 8.62 12.91
N ASP A 251 -15.10 7.81 12.81
CA ASP A 251 -15.19 6.36 12.65
C ASP A 251 -13.96 5.66 13.23
N THR A 252 -14.14 4.45 13.75
CA THR A 252 -13.05 3.64 14.28
C THR A 252 -12.23 3.03 13.15
N GLY A 253 -10.89 3.14 13.25
CA GLY A 253 -9.95 2.53 12.34
C GLY A 253 -9.24 1.32 12.92
N LEU A 254 -8.91 0.37 12.06
CA LEU A 254 -8.12 -0.82 12.41
C LEU A 254 -7.10 -1.13 11.31
N THR A 255 -5.95 -1.68 11.72
CA THR A 255 -4.94 -2.20 10.81
C THR A 255 -5.54 -3.28 9.89
N GLY A 256 -5.23 -3.19 8.59
CA GLY A 256 -5.61 -4.21 7.61
C GLY A 256 -7.05 -4.17 7.12
N ARG A 257 -7.79 -3.06 7.31
CA ARG A 257 -9.16 -2.89 6.79
C ARG A 257 -9.24 -2.18 5.43
N LYS A 258 -8.09 -1.86 4.81
CA LYS A 258 -8.03 -1.21 3.49
C LYS A 258 -7.17 -2.00 2.49
N ILE A 259 -7.17 -3.33 2.61
CA ILE A 259 -6.31 -4.24 1.84
C ILE A 259 -6.51 -4.13 0.32
N ILE A 260 -7.69 -3.80 -0.15
CA ILE A 260 -7.98 -3.62 -1.58
C ILE A 260 -7.39 -2.28 -2.08
N VAL A 261 -7.50 -1.22 -1.27
CA VAL A 261 -6.85 0.08 -1.52
C VAL A 261 -5.33 -0.07 -1.52
N ASP A 262 -4.79 -0.91 -0.63
CA ASP A 262 -3.36 -1.17 -0.49
C ASP A 262 -2.77 -1.91 -1.70
N THR A 263 -3.60 -2.60 -2.49
CA THR A 263 -3.16 -3.49 -3.56
C THR A 263 -3.60 -3.03 -4.95
N TYR A 264 -4.70 -3.56 -5.49
CA TYR A 264 -5.04 -3.37 -6.92
C TYR A 264 -6.43 -2.78 -7.15
N GLY A 265 -7.11 -2.28 -6.11
CA GLY A 265 -8.41 -1.59 -6.24
C GLY A 265 -9.51 -2.46 -6.82
N GLY A 266 -9.47 -3.77 -6.60
CA GLY A 266 -10.45 -4.74 -7.11
C GLY A 266 -10.17 -5.27 -8.52
N LYS A 267 -9.10 -4.81 -9.19
CA LYS A 267 -8.73 -5.31 -10.53
C LYS A 267 -7.97 -6.63 -10.46
N GLY A 268 -7.13 -6.81 -9.46
CA GLY A 268 -6.46 -8.07 -9.13
C GLY A 268 -7.07 -8.72 -7.89
N ALA A 269 -6.94 -10.04 -7.78
CA ALA A 269 -7.33 -10.79 -6.60
C ALA A 269 -6.48 -10.42 -5.36
N HIS A 270 -6.99 -10.74 -4.18
CA HIS A 270 -6.30 -10.56 -2.89
C HIS A 270 -6.45 -11.82 -2.02
N GLY A 271 -5.40 -12.20 -1.29
CA GLY A 271 -5.41 -13.39 -0.43
C GLY A 271 -6.09 -13.20 0.92
N GLY A 272 -6.43 -11.97 1.31
CA GLY A 272 -7.11 -11.62 2.56
C GLY A 272 -6.19 -11.15 3.68
N GLY A 273 -4.87 -11.43 3.63
CA GLY A 273 -3.91 -11.03 4.65
C GLY A 273 -3.56 -9.54 4.62
N ALA A 274 -3.60 -8.87 5.76
CA ALA A 274 -3.10 -7.51 5.91
C ALA A 274 -1.57 -7.44 5.78
N PHE A 275 -1.03 -6.30 5.37
CA PHE A 275 0.42 -6.07 5.24
C PHE A 275 1.00 -5.32 6.44
N SER A 276 0.40 -4.17 6.79
CA SER A 276 0.92 -3.29 7.83
C SER A 276 1.05 -3.97 9.18
N GLY A 277 2.11 -3.66 9.91
CA GLY A 277 2.42 -4.24 11.22
C GLY A 277 3.07 -5.62 11.20
N LYS A 278 3.23 -6.25 10.03
CA LYS A 278 3.83 -7.57 9.87
C LYS A 278 5.28 -7.46 9.41
N ASP A 279 6.19 -8.10 10.14
CA ASP A 279 7.59 -8.26 9.71
C ASP A 279 7.71 -9.17 8.48
N PRO A 280 8.85 -9.14 7.75
CA PRO A 280 8.98 -9.82 6.45
C PRO A 280 8.96 -11.35 6.51
N SER A 281 8.99 -11.98 7.68
CA SER A 281 8.79 -13.44 7.80
C SER A 281 7.34 -13.86 7.55
N LYS A 282 6.40 -12.92 7.64
CA LYS A 282 5.00 -13.14 7.31
C LYS A 282 4.81 -13.06 5.80
N VAL A 283 4.56 -14.22 5.19
CA VAL A 283 4.43 -14.36 3.72
C VAL A 283 3.25 -13.56 3.15
N ASP A 284 2.22 -13.25 3.93
CA ASP A 284 1.13 -12.35 3.55
C ASP A 284 1.65 -11.06 2.93
N ARG A 285 2.73 -10.51 3.50
CA ARG A 285 3.36 -9.28 3.04
C ARG A 285 4.50 -9.55 2.07
N SER A 286 5.48 -10.33 2.45
CA SER A 286 6.71 -10.53 1.68
C SER A 286 6.45 -11.22 0.34
N ALA A 287 5.60 -12.24 0.31
CA ALA A 287 5.29 -12.95 -0.93
C ALA A 287 4.29 -12.17 -1.82
N ALA A 288 3.43 -11.32 -1.25
CA ALA A 288 2.65 -10.39 -2.05
C ALA A 288 3.55 -9.37 -2.79
N TYR A 289 4.62 -8.91 -2.16
CA TYR A 289 5.62 -8.06 -2.80
C TYR A 289 6.39 -8.81 -3.90
N ALA A 290 6.77 -10.07 -3.65
CA ALA A 290 7.43 -10.90 -4.64
C ALA A 290 6.54 -11.17 -5.85
N THR A 291 5.28 -11.53 -5.66
CA THR A 291 4.35 -11.76 -6.77
C THR A 291 4.05 -10.49 -7.57
N ARG A 292 4.00 -9.31 -6.91
CA ARG A 292 3.93 -8.01 -7.59
C ARG A 292 5.15 -7.78 -8.48
N HIS A 293 6.35 -8.03 -7.98
CA HIS A 293 7.59 -7.89 -8.75
C HIS A 293 7.57 -8.78 -9.99
N ILE A 294 7.17 -10.05 -9.84
CA ILE A 294 7.04 -10.98 -10.96
C ILE A 294 6.03 -10.45 -11.99
N ALA A 295 4.82 -10.13 -11.56
CA ALA A 295 3.77 -9.64 -12.46
C ALA A 295 4.21 -8.39 -13.24
N LYS A 296 4.85 -7.44 -12.55
CA LYS A 296 5.36 -6.20 -13.17
C LYS A 296 6.42 -6.48 -14.23
N ASN A 297 7.39 -7.36 -13.94
CA ASN A 297 8.46 -7.70 -14.87
C ASN A 297 7.94 -8.53 -16.07
N LEU A 298 6.91 -9.36 -15.89
CA LEU A 298 6.25 -10.07 -17.00
C LEU A 298 5.59 -9.09 -17.98
N VAL A 299 4.85 -8.10 -17.48
CA VAL A 299 4.23 -7.10 -18.36
C VAL A 299 5.28 -6.19 -19.00
N ALA A 300 6.28 -5.77 -18.23
CA ALA A 300 7.37 -4.91 -18.72
C ALA A 300 8.25 -5.59 -19.78
N SER A 301 8.43 -6.91 -19.71
CA SER A 301 9.17 -7.67 -20.74
C SER A 301 8.43 -7.71 -22.08
N GLY A 302 7.16 -7.36 -22.09
CA GLY A 302 6.31 -7.43 -23.26
C GLY A 302 5.63 -8.79 -23.48
N LEU A 303 5.77 -9.75 -22.57
CA LEU A 303 5.14 -11.08 -22.66
C LEU A 303 3.62 -11.01 -22.73
N CYS A 304 3.02 -10.11 -21.96
CA CYS A 304 1.56 -9.92 -21.90
C CYS A 304 1.21 -8.46 -21.62
N SER A 305 -0.06 -8.08 -21.76
CA SER A 305 -0.53 -6.73 -21.42
C SER A 305 -1.08 -6.62 -19.99
N GLN A 306 -1.46 -7.74 -19.40
CA GLN A 306 -1.86 -7.86 -17.99
C GLN A 306 -1.59 -9.27 -17.50
N VAL A 307 -1.37 -9.41 -16.19
CA VAL A 307 -1.13 -10.72 -15.58
C VAL A 307 -1.48 -10.72 -14.10
N LEU A 308 -2.06 -11.82 -13.64
CA LEU A 308 -2.21 -12.19 -12.24
C LEU A 308 -1.26 -13.35 -11.94
N VAL A 309 -0.53 -13.23 -10.84
CA VAL A 309 0.36 -14.27 -10.31
C VAL A 309 -0.10 -14.60 -8.89
N GLN A 310 -0.35 -15.86 -8.60
CA GLN A 310 -0.63 -16.35 -7.26
C GLN A 310 0.51 -17.25 -6.80
N VAL A 311 0.92 -17.09 -5.54
CA VAL A 311 1.77 -18.04 -4.84
C VAL A 311 1.05 -18.53 -3.58
N ALA A 312 1.22 -19.80 -3.22
CA ALA A 312 0.63 -20.36 -2.01
C ALA A 312 1.68 -21.08 -1.17
N TYR A 313 1.55 -20.99 0.16
CA TYR A 313 2.44 -21.64 1.13
C TYR A 313 1.66 -22.49 2.13
N ALA A 314 2.34 -23.52 2.64
CA ALA A 314 1.96 -24.23 3.85
C ALA A 314 2.85 -23.78 5.01
N ILE A 315 2.29 -23.69 6.22
CA ILE A 315 3.06 -23.31 7.42
C ILE A 315 4.25 -24.24 7.63
N GLY A 316 5.41 -23.68 7.95
CA GLY A 316 6.64 -24.42 8.19
C GLY A 316 7.32 -25.02 6.96
N VAL A 317 6.78 -24.82 5.75
CA VAL A 317 7.36 -25.30 4.48
C VAL A 317 8.00 -24.12 3.74
N ALA A 318 9.26 -24.28 3.31
CA ALA A 318 10.00 -23.22 2.62
C ALA A 318 9.58 -23.10 1.14
N GLU A 319 9.42 -24.21 0.44
CA GLU A 319 8.99 -24.19 -0.95
C GLU A 319 7.50 -23.86 -1.07
N PRO A 320 7.10 -23.00 -2.01
CA PRO A 320 5.69 -22.75 -2.25
C PRO A 320 4.98 -24.03 -2.70
N VAL A 321 3.77 -24.25 -2.19
CA VAL A 321 2.93 -25.41 -2.57
C VAL A 321 2.26 -25.23 -3.93
N GLY A 322 2.23 -24.00 -4.45
CA GLY A 322 1.67 -23.72 -5.78
C GLY A 322 2.08 -22.36 -6.31
N LEU A 323 2.21 -22.28 -7.62
CA LEU A 323 2.36 -21.05 -8.40
C LEU A 323 1.37 -21.09 -9.56
N TYR A 324 0.47 -20.12 -9.59
CA TYR A 324 -0.53 -19.97 -10.65
C TYR A 324 -0.32 -18.64 -11.38
N VAL A 325 -0.53 -18.66 -12.69
CA VAL A 325 -0.46 -17.47 -13.54
C VAL A 325 -1.71 -17.41 -14.40
N SER A 326 -2.25 -16.20 -14.57
CA SER A 326 -3.25 -15.92 -15.58
C SER A 326 -2.88 -14.64 -16.33
N THR A 327 -2.67 -14.74 -17.62
CA THR A 327 -2.45 -13.58 -18.51
C THR A 327 -3.77 -13.01 -19.05
N TYR A 328 -4.92 -13.55 -18.62
CA TYR A 328 -6.25 -13.17 -19.14
C TYR A 328 -6.33 -13.23 -20.66
N GLY A 329 -5.61 -14.18 -21.28
CA GLY A 329 -5.53 -14.32 -22.72
C GLY A 329 -4.71 -13.24 -23.44
N SER A 330 -3.96 -12.42 -22.71
CA SER A 330 -3.15 -11.33 -23.29
C SER A 330 -1.71 -11.73 -23.62
N CYS A 331 -1.34 -13.01 -23.46
CA CYS A 331 -0.02 -13.53 -23.82
C CYS A 331 0.25 -13.31 -25.33
N LYS A 332 1.42 -12.77 -25.64
CA LYS A 332 1.81 -12.45 -27.03
C LYS A 332 2.57 -13.58 -27.73
N ILE A 333 3.03 -14.57 -26.98
CA ILE A 333 3.70 -15.75 -27.56
C ILE A 333 2.62 -16.77 -27.93
N LYS A 334 2.48 -17.02 -29.23
CA LYS A 334 1.50 -17.98 -29.74
C LYS A 334 1.79 -19.39 -29.24
N GLY A 335 0.78 -20.04 -28.67
CA GLY A 335 0.86 -21.43 -28.20
C GLY A 335 1.47 -21.58 -26.80
N LEU A 336 1.94 -20.51 -26.15
CA LEU A 336 2.42 -20.56 -24.76
C LEU A 336 1.24 -20.43 -23.80
N SER A 337 1.02 -21.45 -22.99
CA SER A 337 -0.05 -21.47 -21.98
C SER A 337 0.36 -20.79 -20.68
N ASP A 338 -0.61 -20.32 -19.88
CA ASP A 338 -0.38 -19.76 -18.56
C ASP A 338 0.30 -20.77 -17.60
N GLY A 339 0.01 -22.07 -17.74
CA GLY A 339 0.67 -23.14 -16.99
C GLY A 339 2.17 -23.29 -17.32
N GLU A 340 2.53 -23.19 -18.59
CA GLU A 340 3.95 -23.20 -19.01
C GLU A 340 4.68 -21.95 -18.56
N ILE A 341 3.99 -20.81 -18.52
CA ILE A 341 4.55 -19.58 -17.94
C ILE A 341 4.88 -19.83 -16.46
N ALA A 342 3.94 -20.35 -15.67
CA ALA A 342 4.15 -20.66 -14.26
C ALA A 342 5.35 -21.60 -14.04
N GLN A 343 5.48 -22.68 -14.82
CA GLN A 343 6.61 -23.61 -14.73
C GLN A 343 7.96 -22.95 -15.00
N LYS A 344 8.03 -22.06 -15.99
CA LYS A 344 9.27 -21.34 -16.31
C LYS A 344 9.64 -20.33 -15.23
N LEU A 345 8.69 -19.72 -14.56
CA LEU A 345 8.94 -18.73 -13.50
C LEU A 345 9.65 -19.33 -12.29
N HIS A 346 9.43 -20.60 -11.93
CA HIS A 346 10.18 -21.29 -10.88
C HIS A 346 11.70 -21.33 -11.14
N LYS A 347 12.13 -21.23 -12.40
CA LYS A 347 13.55 -21.20 -12.76
C LYS A 347 14.16 -19.80 -12.70
N VAL A 348 13.32 -18.77 -12.73
CA VAL A 348 13.74 -17.36 -12.74
C VAL A 348 13.69 -16.75 -11.34
N PHE A 349 12.70 -17.14 -10.53
CA PHE A 349 12.44 -16.56 -9.23
C PHE A 349 12.49 -17.61 -8.11
N ASP A 350 13.36 -17.37 -7.14
CA ASP A 350 13.35 -18.12 -5.88
C ASP A 350 12.30 -17.54 -4.96
N LEU A 351 11.24 -18.30 -4.72
CA LEU A 351 10.06 -17.88 -3.93
C LEU A 351 10.09 -18.41 -2.48
N ARG A 352 11.20 -18.97 -2.03
CA ARG A 352 11.36 -19.33 -0.61
C ARG A 352 11.37 -18.06 0.24
N PRO A 353 10.72 -18.05 1.42
CA PRO A 353 10.58 -16.85 2.26
C PRO A 353 11.91 -16.12 2.51
N ALA A 354 12.97 -16.84 2.87
CA ALA A 354 14.29 -16.24 3.11
C ALA A 354 14.90 -15.60 1.85
N ALA A 355 14.69 -16.20 0.68
CA ALA A 355 15.17 -15.65 -0.59
C ALA A 355 14.43 -14.36 -0.95
N ILE A 356 13.12 -14.31 -0.72
CA ILE A 356 12.30 -13.11 -0.89
C ILE A 356 12.78 -11.98 0.02
N VAL A 357 12.94 -12.25 1.32
CA VAL A 357 13.40 -11.26 2.31
C VAL A 357 14.76 -10.67 1.92
N ARG A 358 15.69 -11.52 1.51
CA ARG A 358 17.02 -11.09 1.06
C ARG A 358 16.98 -10.31 -0.25
N ARG A 359 16.25 -10.80 -1.26
CA ARG A 359 16.16 -10.17 -2.59
C ARG A 359 15.64 -8.72 -2.51
N TYR A 360 14.62 -8.49 -1.70
CA TYR A 360 14.01 -7.17 -1.60
C TYR A 360 14.52 -6.33 -0.43
N GLY A 361 15.48 -6.83 0.37
CA GLY A 361 16.07 -6.10 1.50
C GLY A 361 15.06 -5.80 2.61
N LEU A 362 14.11 -6.70 2.86
CA LEU A 362 12.95 -6.45 3.72
C LEU A 362 13.29 -6.41 5.23
N LYS A 363 14.51 -6.73 5.64
CA LYS A 363 14.97 -6.54 7.04
C LYS A 363 15.29 -5.08 7.38
N ASN A 364 15.18 -4.17 6.41
CA ASN A 364 15.39 -2.74 6.63
C ASN A 364 14.09 -2.04 7.07
N PRO A 365 14.17 -0.91 7.80
CA PRO A 365 13.01 -0.13 8.21
C PRO A 365 12.45 0.70 7.04
N ILE A 366 11.69 0.08 6.14
CA ILE A 366 11.20 0.63 4.87
C ILE A 366 9.68 0.58 4.72
N PHE A 367 8.96 0.27 5.79
CA PHE A 367 7.53 -0.04 5.72
C PHE A 367 6.62 1.17 5.98
N SER A 368 7.05 2.15 6.76
CA SER A 368 6.23 3.34 7.07
C SER A 368 5.75 4.08 5.82
N GLU A 369 6.55 4.10 4.74
CA GLU A 369 6.17 4.75 3.49
C GLU A 369 5.15 3.96 2.67
N THR A 370 4.95 2.68 2.98
CA THR A 370 4.03 1.82 2.24
C THR A 370 2.59 1.95 2.74
N ALA A 371 2.42 2.38 3.98
CA ALA A 371 1.16 2.32 4.71
C ALA A 371 0.08 3.33 4.28
N ALA A 372 0.36 4.17 3.27
CA ALA A 372 -0.62 5.10 2.69
C ALA A 372 -0.42 5.19 1.17
N TYR A 373 -1.54 5.38 0.44
CA TYR A 373 -1.56 5.51 -1.03
C TYR A 373 -1.02 4.29 -1.79
N GLY A 374 -1.24 3.09 -1.26
CA GLY A 374 -0.90 1.81 -1.86
C GLY A 374 0.52 1.34 -1.62
N HIS A 375 0.67 0.03 -1.48
CA HIS A 375 1.96 -0.66 -1.37
C HIS A 375 2.62 -0.87 -2.74
N PHE A 376 1.84 -0.77 -3.83
CA PHE A 376 2.26 -1.01 -5.20
C PHE A 376 2.13 0.23 -6.07
N GLY A 377 2.79 0.21 -7.24
CA GLY A 377 2.80 1.33 -8.17
C GLY A 377 3.71 2.48 -7.75
N ARG A 378 4.54 2.27 -6.74
CA ARG A 378 5.46 3.28 -6.22
C ARG A 378 6.79 3.29 -7.02
N THR A 379 7.49 4.39 -6.92
CA THR A 379 8.83 4.50 -7.55
C THR A 379 9.89 3.97 -6.58
N PRO A 380 10.74 3.02 -7.01
CA PRO A 380 11.91 2.63 -6.23
C PRO A 380 12.78 3.83 -5.88
N GLY A 381 13.27 3.88 -4.66
CA GLY A 381 14.06 4.99 -4.17
C GLY A 381 15.08 4.55 -3.13
N LYS A 382 15.70 5.53 -2.48
CA LYS A 382 16.64 5.34 -1.39
C LYS A 382 16.35 6.33 -0.28
N LYS A 383 16.57 5.91 0.96
CA LYS A 383 16.54 6.79 2.13
C LYS A 383 17.68 6.49 3.07
N THR A 384 18.09 7.49 3.84
CA THR A 384 19.07 7.31 4.92
C THR A 384 18.34 7.05 6.22
N VAL A 385 18.68 5.97 6.90
CA VAL A 385 18.12 5.59 8.19
C VAL A 385 19.23 5.36 9.21
N MET A 386 18.91 5.51 10.49
CA MET A 386 19.79 5.10 11.58
C MET A 386 19.52 3.64 11.90
N ILE A 387 20.49 2.75 11.77
CA ILE A 387 20.36 1.32 12.11
C ILE A 387 21.27 0.99 13.27
N GLY A 388 20.72 0.31 14.27
CA GLY A 388 21.42 -0.10 15.50
C GLY A 388 20.82 0.56 16.75
N MET A 389 21.33 0.12 17.91
CA MET A 389 20.87 0.58 19.22
C MET A 389 21.85 1.59 19.83
N ASN A 390 21.32 2.63 20.48
CA ASN A 390 22.08 3.61 21.26
C ASN A 390 23.30 4.19 20.50
N SER A 391 24.47 4.21 21.11
CA SER A 391 25.74 4.73 20.55
C SER A 391 26.29 3.92 19.39
N SER A 392 25.82 2.67 19.17
CA SER A 392 26.23 1.83 18.04
C SER A 392 25.46 2.12 16.75
N ALA A 393 24.43 2.96 16.80
CA ALA A 393 23.60 3.28 15.64
C ALA A 393 24.42 4.00 14.55
N LYS A 394 24.28 3.54 13.32
CA LYS A 394 24.98 4.07 12.13
C LYS A 394 24.00 4.55 11.09
N LYS A 395 24.39 5.61 10.38
CA LYS A 395 23.67 6.04 9.16
C LYS A 395 23.91 5.03 8.05
N VAL A 396 22.81 4.48 7.51
CA VAL A 396 22.84 3.51 6.42
C VAL A 396 21.88 3.99 5.33
N GLU A 397 22.32 3.96 4.07
CA GLU A 397 21.42 4.17 2.93
C GLU A 397 20.73 2.85 2.62
N VAL A 398 19.41 2.85 2.61
CA VAL A 398 18.57 1.68 2.30
C VAL A 398 17.68 1.96 1.10
N GLU A 399 17.42 0.93 0.30
CA GLU A 399 16.50 1.03 -0.83
C GLU A 399 15.04 0.86 -0.37
N THR A 400 14.11 1.59 -1.01
CA THR A 400 12.68 1.52 -0.76
C THR A 400 11.94 1.03 -2.00
N PHE A 401 10.78 0.41 -1.83
CA PHE A 401 9.94 -0.12 -2.92
C PHE A 401 10.71 -1.02 -3.90
N THR A 402 11.62 -1.84 -3.39
CA THR A 402 12.49 -2.70 -4.19
C THR A 402 11.74 -3.70 -5.06
N TRP A 403 10.54 -4.11 -4.64
CA TRP A 403 9.63 -4.97 -5.41
C TRP A 403 9.00 -4.28 -6.63
N GLU A 404 9.20 -2.99 -6.80
CA GLU A 404 8.76 -2.23 -7.96
C GLU A 404 9.87 -2.06 -9.02
N LYS A 405 11.07 -2.63 -8.81
CA LYS A 405 12.16 -2.61 -9.79
C LYS A 405 11.83 -3.44 -11.03
N LEU A 406 12.41 -3.05 -12.16
CA LEU A 406 12.35 -3.77 -13.43
C LEU A 406 13.65 -4.53 -13.72
N ASP A 407 14.29 -5.02 -12.67
CA ASP A 407 15.62 -5.66 -12.72
C ASP A 407 15.59 -7.12 -13.19
N ALA A 408 14.40 -7.72 -13.34
CA ALA A 408 14.24 -9.08 -13.86
C ALA A 408 13.73 -9.14 -15.31
N VAL A 409 13.55 -7.99 -15.98
CA VAL A 409 12.99 -7.94 -17.36
C VAL A 409 13.85 -8.76 -18.33
N GLU A 410 15.17 -8.64 -18.29
CA GLU A 410 16.06 -9.36 -19.20
C GLU A 410 16.10 -10.87 -18.91
N ASP A 411 16.04 -11.27 -17.63
CA ASP A 411 15.94 -12.69 -17.25
C ASP A 411 14.64 -13.31 -17.74
N VAL A 412 13.53 -12.56 -17.63
CA VAL A 412 12.22 -12.97 -18.17
C VAL A 412 12.30 -13.09 -19.69
N LYS A 413 12.82 -12.08 -20.40
CA LYS A 413 12.98 -12.16 -21.85
C LYS A 413 13.77 -13.40 -22.28
N LYS A 414 14.91 -13.64 -21.63
CA LYS A 414 15.75 -14.82 -21.89
C LYS A 414 14.99 -16.14 -21.66
N ALA A 415 14.24 -16.24 -20.58
CA ALA A 415 13.48 -17.45 -20.24
C ALA A 415 12.35 -17.76 -21.22
N PHE A 416 11.78 -16.71 -21.84
CA PHE A 416 10.64 -16.83 -22.76
C PHE A 416 11.03 -16.64 -24.26
N GLY A 417 12.28 -16.32 -24.57
CA GLY A 417 12.75 -16.12 -25.96
C GLY A 417 12.20 -14.85 -26.61
N LEU A 418 12.08 -13.75 -25.84
CA LEU A 418 11.59 -12.45 -26.27
C LEU A 418 12.73 -11.52 -26.72
#